data_1a1d6e0bbc27571639fc44e77b114d5f
#
_entry.id   1a1d6e0bbc27571639fc44e77b114d5f
#
_cell.length_a   1.000
_cell.length_b   1.000
_cell.length_c   1.000
_cell.angle_alpha   90.00
_cell.angle_beta   90.00
_cell.angle_gamma   90.00
#
_symmetry.space_group_name_H-M   'P 1'
#
loop_
_entity.id
_entity.type
_entity.pdbx_description
1 polymer ?
#
loop_
_entity_poly.entity_id
_entity_poly.type
_entity_poly.pdbx_seq_one_letter_code
_entity_poly.pdbx_strand_id
1 'polypeptide(L)'
;DKRFLWYLPKPLQRVHTHRTDKLRLTSTETQLSAMSAKSDSQNRGLTYNTAHASEFAFYDEADEFLASMLASINDGRIVLESTANYYGDAMHKLVQGAAYNDSLKVIFLPWSSFPQYSIKPPKSFALSQEEEAIRAQHNLTMGQMC
;
A
#
# COMPACT_ATOMS: atom_id res chain seq x y z
N ASP A 1 -9.92 11.94 -9.17
CA ASP A 1 -10.34 13.04 -8.30
C ASP A 1 -9.40 14.24 -8.48
N LYS A 2 -9.96 15.42 -8.85
CA LYS A 2 -9.16 16.65 -9.05
C LYS A 2 -8.44 17.12 -7.77
N ARG A 3 -8.87 16.66 -6.59
CA ARG A 3 -8.25 17.03 -5.31
C ARG A 3 -6.78 16.62 -5.23
N PHE A 4 -6.39 15.52 -5.86
CA PHE A 4 -4.99 15.11 -5.98
C PHE A 4 -4.11 16.23 -6.57
N LEU A 5 -4.61 16.96 -7.58
CA LEU A 5 -3.84 18.02 -8.25
C LEU A 5 -3.47 19.18 -7.31
N TRP A 6 -4.27 19.41 -6.26
CA TRP A 6 -4.01 20.50 -5.31
C TRP A 6 -2.75 20.29 -4.46
N TYR A 7 -2.35 19.03 -4.30
CA TYR A 7 -1.14 18.67 -3.56
C TYR A 7 0.13 18.74 -4.43
N LEU A 8 -0.02 18.88 -5.73
CA LEU A 8 1.12 19.02 -6.64
C LEU A 8 1.62 20.48 -6.68
N PRO A 9 2.93 20.71 -6.88
CA PRO A 9 3.45 22.02 -7.22
C PRO A 9 2.73 22.62 -8.42
N LYS A 10 2.50 23.94 -8.42
CA LYS A 10 1.75 24.65 -9.49
C LYS A 10 2.16 24.29 -10.92
N PRO A 11 3.45 24.16 -11.27
CA PRO A 11 3.86 23.76 -12.62
C PRO A 11 3.32 22.39 -13.05
N LEU A 12 3.12 21.47 -12.10
CA LEU A 12 2.63 20.11 -12.34
C LEU A 12 1.10 20.00 -12.34
N GLN A 13 0.39 21.08 -12.00
CA GLN A 13 -1.07 21.09 -11.97
C GLN A 13 -1.72 21.22 -13.35
N ARG A 14 -0.95 21.42 -14.40
CA ARG A 14 -1.45 21.50 -15.78
C ARG A 14 -1.80 20.12 -16.31
N VAL A 15 -3.07 19.90 -16.58
CA VAL A 15 -3.65 18.64 -17.03
C VAL A 15 -4.10 18.78 -18.48
N HIS A 16 -3.65 17.85 -19.32
CA HIS A 16 -4.10 17.77 -20.72
C HIS A 16 -5.35 16.91 -20.87
N THR A 17 -5.39 15.78 -20.20
CA THR A 17 -6.53 14.86 -20.25
C THR A 17 -6.94 14.47 -18.83
N HIS A 18 -8.23 14.60 -18.56
CA HIS A 18 -8.85 14.14 -17.31
C HIS A 18 -10.02 13.24 -17.65
N ARG A 19 -9.81 11.94 -17.48
CA ARG A 19 -10.84 10.90 -17.52
C ARG A 19 -10.98 10.31 -16.11
N THR A 20 -11.99 9.50 -15.91
CA THR A 20 -12.21 8.82 -14.63
C THR A 20 -11.04 7.93 -14.23
N ASP A 21 -10.41 7.32 -15.24
CA ASP A 21 -9.36 6.31 -15.11
C ASP A 21 -7.97 6.79 -15.52
N LYS A 22 -7.86 7.99 -16.16
CA LYS A 22 -6.60 8.50 -16.72
C LYS A 22 -6.41 9.99 -16.47
N LEU A 23 -5.20 10.34 -16.09
CA LEU A 23 -4.74 11.71 -15.92
C LEU A 23 -3.40 11.89 -16.65
N ARG A 24 -3.31 12.86 -17.55
CA ARG A 24 -2.04 13.21 -18.21
C ARG A 24 -1.60 14.61 -17.77
N LEU A 25 -0.39 14.69 -17.24
CA LEU A 25 0.26 15.94 -16.85
C LEU A 25 1.05 16.48 -18.04
N THR A 26 0.74 17.71 -18.47
CA THR A 26 1.32 18.29 -19.68
C THR A 26 2.79 18.68 -19.52
N SER A 27 3.17 19.08 -18.30
CA SER A 27 4.52 19.58 -18.01
C SER A 27 5.60 18.52 -18.03
N THR A 28 5.23 17.27 -17.72
CA THR A 28 6.15 16.14 -17.61
C THR A 28 5.82 15.00 -18.57
N GLU A 29 4.76 15.16 -19.36
CA GLU A 29 4.16 14.12 -20.20
C GLU A 29 3.80 12.81 -19.45
N THR A 30 3.74 12.91 -18.12
CA THR A 30 3.43 11.76 -17.26
C THR A 30 1.97 11.38 -17.39
N GLN A 31 1.70 10.11 -17.59
CA GLN A 31 0.36 9.55 -17.54
C GLN A 31 0.18 8.73 -16.26
N LEU A 32 -0.87 9.05 -15.51
CA LEU A 32 -1.36 8.24 -14.39
C LEU A 32 -2.60 7.49 -14.86
N SER A 33 -2.66 6.21 -14.59
CA SER A 33 -3.82 5.37 -14.88
C SER A 33 -4.26 4.63 -13.63
N ALA A 34 -5.55 4.63 -13.33
CA ALA A 34 -6.14 3.85 -12.26
C ALA A 34 -6.92 2.68 -12.86
N MET A 35 -6.68 1.49 -12.36
CA MET A 35 -7.26 0.26 -12.88
C MET A 35 -7.76 -0.62 -11.74
N SER A 36 -8.75 -1.46 -12.02
CA SER A 36 -9.17 -2.49 -11.09
C SER A 36 -8.26 -3.72 -11.22
N ALA A 37 -7.91 -4.34 -10.10
CA ALA A 37 -7.16 -5.59 -10.07
C ALA A 37 -7.86 -6.74 -10.83
N LYS A 38 -9.21 -6.66 -10.98
CA LYS A 38 -10.02 -7.65 -11.71
C LYS A 38 -10.03 -7.47 -13.23
N SER A 39 -9.38 -6.45 -13.76
CA SER A 39 -9.42 -6.16 -15.21
C SER A 39 -8.13 -6.61 -15.92
N ASP A 40 -7.96 -7.90 -16.08
CA ASP A 40 -6.81 -8.53 -16.78
C ASP A 40 -6.54 -7.98 -18.19
N SER A 41 -7.58 -7.56 -18.90
CA SER A 41 -7.45 -7.09 -20.27
C SER A 41 -6.86 -5.69 -20.41
N GLN A 42 -6.88 -4.88 -19.36
CA GLN A 42 -6.45 -3.47 -19.42
C GLN A 42 -4.95 -3.27 -19.23
N ASN A 43 -4.25 -4.25 -18.65
CA ASN A 43 -2.81 -4.18 -18.40
C ASN A 43 -1.95 -4.70 -19.56
N ARG A 44 -2.54 -5.45 -20.48
CA ARG A 44 -1.79 -6.07 -21.58
C ARG A 44 -1.33 -5.03 -22.60
N GLY A 45 -0.05 -5.05 -22.90
CA GLY A 45 0.57 -4.17 -23.91
C GLY A 45 0.91 -2.76 -23.44
N LEU A 46 0.79 -2.47 -22.15
CA LEU A 46 1.25 -1.22 -21.57
C LEU A 46 2.58 -1.42 -20.87
N THR A 47 3.43 -0.40 -20.93
CA THR A 47 4.71 -0.35 -20.19
C THR A 47 4.65 0.78 -19.17
N TYR A 48 5.06 0.49 -17.96
CA TYR A 48 5.04 1.43 -16.85
C TYR A 48 6.43 1.67 -16.28
N ASN A 49 6.67 2.87 -15.79
CA ASN A 49 7.86 3.17 -14.98
C ASN A 49 7.60 2.92 -13.49
N THR A 50 6.35 3.05 -13.07
CA THR A 50 5.98 2.81 -11.67
C THR A 50 4.56 2.24 -11.62
N ALA A 51 4.37 1.22 -10.80
CA ALA A 51 3.06 0.68 -10.47
C ALA A 51 2.87 0.66 -8.95
N HIS A 52 1.64 0.90 -8.53
CA HIS A 52 1.22 0.79 -7.14
C HIS A 52 -0.02 -0.09 -7.07
N ALA A 53 0.08 -1.20 -6.35
CA ALA A 53 -1.04 -2.08 -6.05
C ALA A 53 -1.43 -1.89 -4.58
N SER A 54 -2.63 -1.35 -4.38
CA SER A 54 -3.21 -1.13 -3.05
C SER A 54 -4.03 -2.34 -2.64
N GLU A 55 -3.97 -2.71 -1.37
CA GLU A 55 -4.66 -3.88 -0.78
C GLU A 55 -4.28 -5.21 -1.48
N PHE A 56 -3.01 -5.36 -1.83
CA PHE A 56 -2.52 -6.48 -2.62
C PHE A 56 -2.81 -7.86 -2.01
N ALA A 57 -2.81 -8.00 -0.67
CA ALA A 57 -3.11 -9.26 0.02
C ALA A 57 -4.54 -9.77 -0.26
N PHE A 58 -5.45 -8.92 -0.75
CA PHE A 58 -6.86 -9.24 -1.02
C PHE A 58 -7.17 -9.51 -2.50
N TYR A 59 -6.15 -9.59 -3.34
CA TYR A 59 -6.34 -9.92 -4.75
C TYR A 59 -6.60 -11.42 -4.92
N ASP A 60 -7.62 -11.79 -5.68
CA ASP A 60 -8.00 -13.18 -5.90
C ASP A 60 -6.87 -13.98 -6.59
N GLU A 61 -6.17 -13.35 -7.55
CA GLU A 61 -5.08 -13.94 -8.35
C GLU A 61 -3.79 -13.09 -8.19
N ALA A 62 -3.39 -12.86 -6.94
CA ALA A 62 -2.30 -11.93 -6.62
C ALA A 62 -0.95 -12.31 -7.26
N ASP A 63 -0.63 -13.59 -7.32
CA ASP A 63 0.64 -14.07 -7.90
C ASP A 63 0.66 -13.85 -9.43
N GLU A 64 -0.45 -14.10 -10.13
CA GLU A 64 -0.58 -13.85 -11.58
C GLU A 64 -0.57 -12.36 -11.90
N PHE A 65 -1.27 -11.57 -11.07
CA PHE A 65 -1.25 -10.12 -11.19
C PHE A 65 0.18 -9.58 -11.03
N LEU A 66 0.92 -10.03 -10.03
CA LEU A 66 2.30 -9.60 -9.80
C LEU A 66 3.21 -9.97 -10.98
N ALA A 67 3.08 -11.19 -11.51
CA ALA A 67 3.84 -11.63 -12.67
C ALA A 67 3.55 -10.75 -13.90
N SER A 68 2.29 -10.43 -14.15
CA SER A 68 1.87 -9.52 -15.22
C SER A 68 2.43 -8.11 -15.03
N MET A 69 2.40 -7.58 -13.81
CA MET A 69 2.95 -6.28 -13.49
C MET A 69 4.47 -6.22 -13.66
N LEU A 70 5.18 -7.24 -13.21
CA LEU A 70 6.64 -7.36 -13.40
C LEU A 70 7.01 -7.36 -14.89
N ALA A 71 6.24 -8.05 -15.72
CA ALA A 71 6.45 -8.07 -17.17
C ALA A 71 6.17 -6.71 -17.84
N SER A 72 5.33 -5.88 -17.23
CA SER A 72 4.94 -4.56 -17.76
C SER A 72 5.83 -3.42 -17.27
N ILE A 73 6.68 -3.65 -16.28
CA ILE A 73 7.62 -2.66 -15.75
C ILE A 73 8.96 -2.80 -16.43
N ASN A 74 9.42 -1.74 -17.07
CA ASN A 74 10.75 -1.69 -17.66
C ASN A 74 11.60 -0.70 -16.87
N ASP A 75 12.63 -1.20 -16.19
CA ASP A 75 13.56 -0.41 -15.35
C ASP A 75 12.84 0.54 -14.37
N GLY A 76 11.78 0.04 -13.76
CA GLY A 76 10.87 0.81 -12.93
C GLY A 76 10.72 0.26 -11.52
N ARG A 77 9.66 0.69 -10.85
CA ARG A 77 9.37 0.32 -9.46
C ARG A 77 7.95 -0.21 -9.30
N ILE A 78 7.81 -1.22 -8.46
CA ILE A 78 6.50 -1.69 -8.00
C ILE A 78 6.41 -1.42 -6.50
N VAL A 79 5.31 -0.81 -6.10
CA VAL A 79 4.94 -0.64 -4.70
C VAL A 79 3.71 -1.50 -4.46
N LEU A 80 3.84 -2.45 -3.56
CA LEU A 80 2.72 -3.28 -3.08
C LEU A 80 2.42 -2.82 -1.67
N GLU A 81 1.19 -2.45 -1.41
CA GLU A 81 0.74 -2.02 -0.09
C GLU A 81 -0.48 -2.84 0.31
N SER A 82 -0.54 -3.26 1.55
CA SER A 82 -1.68 -3.99 2.10
C SER A 82 -1.66 -4.04 3.62
N THR A 83 -2.82 -4.25 4.20
CA THR A 83 -2.95 -4.85 5.53
C THR A 83 -2.80 -6.37 5.41
N ALA A 84 -2.53 -7.05 6.53
CA ALA A 84 -2.49 -8.50 6.57
C ALA A 84 -3.89 -9.08 6.32
N ASN A 85 -3.98 -10.11 5.49
CA ASN A 85 -5.23 -10.82 5.22
C ASN A 85 -5.24 -12.18 5.94
N TYR A 86 -4.38 -13.13 5.52
CA TYR A 86 -4.25 -14.41 6.22
C TYR A 86 -2.83 -14.98 6.06
N TYR A 87 -2.51 -15.96 6.91
CA TYR A 87 -1.21 -16.63 6.86
C TYR A 87 -1.04 -17.41 5.56
N GLY A 88 0.05 -17.14 4.83
CA GLY A 88 0.35 -17.81 3.56
C GLY A 88 -0.24 -17.16 2.32
N ASP A 89 -0.88 -16.00 2.43
CA ASP A 89 -1.29 -15.21 1.27
C ASP A 89 -0.08 -14.68 0.46
N ALA A 90 -0.34 -14.08 -0.69
CA ALA A 90 0.70 -13.60 -1.58
C ALA A 90 1.58 -12.52 -0.93
N MET A 91 1.00 -11.61 -0.15
CA MET A 91 1.76 -10.58 0.55
C MET A 91 2.64 -11.17 1.64
N HIS A 92 2.12 -12.12 2.43
CA HIS A 92 2.89 -12.83 3.45
C HIS A 92 4.09 -13.56 2.84
N LYS A 93 3.91 -14.28 1.71
CA LYS A 93 5.00 -14.96 0.99
C LYS A 93 6.09 -13.99 0.53
N LEU A 94 5.69 -12.82 -0.01
CA LEU A 94 6.65 -11.79 -0.43
C LEU A 94 7.44 -11.22 0.75
N VAL A 95 6.78 -10.93 1.86
CA VAL A 95 7.44 -10.43 3.08
C VAL A 95 8.44 -11.46 3.62
N GLN A 96 8.08 -12.73 3.67
CA GLN A 96 8.99 -13.81 4.07
C GLN A 96 10.15 -13.96 3.08
N GLY A 97 9.87 -13.88 1.79
CA GLY A 97 10.88 -13.99 0.73
C GLY A 97 11.86 -12.82 0.70
N ALA A 98 11.48 -11.66 1.21
CA ALA A 98 12.33 -10.47 1.22
C ALA A 98 13.62 -10.64 2.06
N ALA A 99 13.61 -11.55 3.04
CA ALA A 99 14.81 -11.88 3.81
C ALA A 99 15.93 -12.52 2.95
N TYR A 100 15.57 -13.04 1.78
CA TYR A 100 16.46 -13.75 0.86
C TYR A 100 16.54 -13.08 -0.52
N ASN A 101 15.98 -11.88 -0.67
CA ASN A 101 15.90 -11.19 -1.96
C ASN A 101 16.16 -9.69 -1.82
N ASP A 102 17.37 -9.27 -2.17
CA ASP A 102 17.80 -7.87 -2.08
C ASP A 102 17.01 -6.90 -2.98
N SER A 103 16.26 -7.43 -3.95
CA SER A 103 15.39 -6.61 -4.79
C SER A 103 14.08 -6.21 -4.11
N LEU A 104 13.76 -6.85 -2.97
CA LEU A 104 12.56 -6.57 -2.19
C LEU A 104 12.91 -5.78 -0.93
N LYS A 105 12.27 -4.63 -0.76
CA LYS A 105 12.35 -3.84 0.48
C LYS A 105 11.02 -3.85 1.20
N VAL A 106 11.00 -4.40 2.40
CA VAL A 106 9.82 -4.39 3.28
C VAL A 106 9.85 -3.14 4.15
N ILE A 107 8.72 -2.42 4.19
CA ILE A 107 8.47 -1.33 5.12
C ILE A 107 7.26 -1.74 5.95
N PHE A 108 7.50 -2.05 7.22
CA PHE A 108 6.43 -2.39 8.15
C PHE A 108 6.03 -1.14 8.95
N LEU A 109 4.74 -0.82 8.93
CA LEU A 109 4.16 0.32 9.64
C LEU A 109 3.16 -0.20 10.68
N PRO A 110 3.62 -0.52 11.90
CA PRO A 110 2.72 -1.00 12.93
C PRO A 110 1.73 0.09 13.34
N TRP A 111 0.47 -0.29 13.55
CA TRP A 111 -0.58 0.66 13.98
C TRP A 111 -0.19 1.43 15.26
N SER A 112 0.58 0.79 16.13
CA SER A 112 1.06 1.37 17.38
C SER A 112 2.02 2.56 17.22
N SER A 113 2.59 2.73 16.02
CA SER A 113 3.42 3.90 15.70
C SER A 113 2.62 5.17 15.46
N PHE A 114 1.29 5.07 15.39
CA PHE A 114 0.42 6.20 15.08
C PHE A 114 -0.36 6.64 16.32
N PRO A 115 -0.11 7.86 16.86
CA PRO A 115 -0.77 8.35 18.08
C PRO A 115 -2.30 8.42 18.00
N GLN A 116 -2.86 8.54 16.80
CA GLN A 116 -4.31 8.57 16.60
C GLN A 116 -5.01 7.25 16.92
N TYR A 117 -4.28 6.14 16.95
CA TYR A 117 -4.79 4.84 17.39
C TYR A 117 -4.65 4.68 18.90
N SER A 118 -5.17 5.65 19.64
CA SER A 118 -5.14 5.67 21.10
C SER A 118 -6.36 6.43 21.60
N ILE A 119 -7.01 5.89 22.61
CA ILE A 119 -8.13 6.55 23.27
C ILE A 119 -7.82 6.75 24.75
N LYS A 120 -8.54 7.68 25.40
CA LYS A 120 -8.41 7.86 26.83
C LYS A 120 -9.09 6.68 27.56
N PRO A 121 -8.33 5.84 28.32
CA PRO A 121 -8.92 4.70 28.97
C PRO A 121 -9.93 5.14 30.04
N PRO A 122 -11.04 4.39 30.19
CA PRO A 122 -11.96 4.58 31.31
C PRO A 122 -11.25 4.38 32.66
N LYS A 123 -11.78 5.00 33.73
CA LYS A 123 -11.18 4.88 35.07
C LYS A 123 -11.12 3.44 35.60
N SER A 124 -12.06 2.60 35.15
CA SER A 124 -12.15 1.19 35.51
C SER A 124 -11.38 0.25 34.59
N PHE A 125 -10.66 0.78 33.58
CA PHE A 125 -9.93 -0.02 32.63
C PHE A 125 -8.69 -0.64 33.29
N ALA A 126 -8.63 -1.95 33.28
CA ALA A 126 -7.48 -2.70 33.77
C ALA A 126 -7.13 -3.78 32.75
N LEU A 127 -5.84 -4.04 32.58
CA LEU A 127 -5.34 -5.08 31.71
C LEU A 127 -5.26 -6.41 32.47
N SER A 128 -5.50 -7.50 31.78
CA SER A 128 -5.13 -8.84 32.24
C SER A 128 -3.61 -9.02 32.24
N GLN A 129 -3.13 -10.08 32.85
CA GLN A 129 -1.70 -10.39 32.88
C GLN A 129 -1.13 -10.61 31.46
N GLU A 130 -1.90 -11.22 30.56
CA GLU A 130 -1.51 -11.45 29.16
C GLU A 130 -1.44 -10.14 28.38
N GLU A 131 -2.43 -9.27 28.54
CA GLU A 131 -2.46 -7.95 27.89
C GLU A 131 -1.33 -7.05 28.38
N GLU A 132 -0.98 -7.11 29.67
CA GLU A 132 0.15 -6.37 30.22
C GLU A 132 1.49 -6.88 29.63
N ALA A 133 1.62 -8.19 29.40
CA ALA A 133 2.78 -8.76 28.73
C ALA A 133 2.89 -8.27 27.27
N ILE A 134 1.78 -8.23 26.53
CA ILE A 134 1.72 -7.68 25.16
C ILE A 134 2.07 -6.20 25.17
N ARG A 135 1.50 -5.43 26.10
CA ARG A 135 1.80 -4.00 26.26
C ARG A 135 3.28 -3.76 26.47
N ALA A 136 3.89 -4.51 27.35
CA ALA A 136 5.32 -4.41 27.64
C ALA A 136 6.19 -4.82 26.45
N GLN A 137 5.86 -5.92 25.80
CA GLN A 137 6.59 -6.45 24.64
C GLN A 137 6.63 -5.45 23.48
N HIS A 138 5.52 -4.76 23.22
CA HIS A 138 5.37 -3.85 22.09
C HIS A 138 5.45 -2.37 22.47
N ASN A 139 5.77 -2.07 23.74
CA ASN A 139 5.88 -0.73 24.29
C ASN A 139 4.63 0.14 24.03
N LEU A 140 3.46 -0.46 24.22
CA LEU A 140 2.17 0.20 23.99
C LEU A 140 1.76 1.07 25.17
N THR A 141 1.05 2.16 24.90
CA THR A 141 0.42 2.97 25.94
C THR A 141 -0.88 2.34 26.43
N MET A 142 -1.36 2.74 27.62
CA MET A 142 -2.68 2.30 28.11
C MET A 142 -3.81 2.70 27.16
N GLY A 143 -3.68 3.84 26.50
CA GLY A 143 -4.67 4.30 25.52
C GLY A 143 -4.68 3.51 24.22
N GLN A 144 -3.59 2.84 23.89
CA GLN A 144 -3.50 1.92 22.73
C GLN A 144 -4.00 0.52 23.06
N MET A 145 -4.03 0.15 24.34
CA MET A 145 -4.57 -1.14 24.79
C MET A 145 -6.09 -1.11 25.00
N CYS A 146 -6.70 0.05 24.97
CA CYS A 146 -8.13 0.27 25.16
C CYS A 146 -8.86 0.35 23.83
#